data_32e7e2018c23ef8f968079ee3f74f857
#
_entry.id   32e7e2018c23ef8f968079ee3f74f857
#
_cell.length_a   1.000
_cell.length_b   1.000
_cell.length_c   1.000
_cell.angle_alpha   90.00
_cell.angle_beta   90.00
_cell.angle_gamma   90.00
#
_symmetry.space_group_name_H-M   'P 1'
#
loop_
_entity.id
_entity.type
_entity.pdbx_description
1 polymer ?
#
loop_
_entity_poly.entity_id
_entity_poly.type
_entity_poly.pdbx_seq_one_letter_code
_entity_poly.pdbx_strand_id
1 'polypeptide(L)'
;MLTPVVPYLNINRNDKRFIESKEVNNITMDGFNLATMPWEDFEYFVRELFDKMFNANGGEVKVTRASHDGGVDAIAFDDDPIRGGKFVIQAKRYNNVVPVSAVRDLYGTMIHEGATKGILVTTSFYGKESYDFAKDKPITLIDGQALLGLLNKYGYSNLTIKIDKHQEN
;
A
#
# COMPACT_ATOMS: atom_id res chain seq x y z
N MET A 1 -23.00 -10.78 4.62
CA MET A 1 -21.97 -10.31 5.46
C MET A 1 -20.60 -10.58 4.91
N LEU A 2 -19.92 -9.56 4.74
CA LEU A 2 -18.69 -9.50 3.98
C LEU A 2 -17.50 -9.94 4.83
N THR A 3 -16.80 -10.95 4.39
CA THR A 3 -15.41 -11.13 4.76
C THR A 3 -14.56 -10.38 3.75
N PRO A 4 -14.14 -9.17 4.06
CA PRO A 4 -13.57 -8.28 3.06
C PRO A 4 -12.11 -8.58 2.71
N VAL A 5 -11.54 -9.62 3.26
CA VAL A 5 -10.08 -9.80 3.28
C VAL A 5 -9.55 -10.59 2.09
N VAL A 6 -10.43 -11.16 1.29
CA VAL A 6 -9.99 -12.21 0.36
C VAL A 6 -9.99 -11.82 -1.12
N PRO A 7 -10.49 -10.65 -1.57
CA PRO A 7 -10.56 -10.39 -3.01
C PRO A 7 -9.22 -10.48 -3.73
N TYR A 8 -8.17 -9.95 -3.16
CA TYR A 8 -6.87 -9.95 -3.81
C TYR A 8 -6.25 -11.35 -3.92
N LEU A 9 -6.58 -12.24 -3.00
CA LEU A 9 -6.10 -13.62 -2.99
C LEU A 9 -6.80 -14.50 -4.03
N ASN A 10 -7.93 -14.06 -4.55
CA ASN A 10 -8.68 -14.75 -5.60
C ASN A 10 -8.26 -14.33 -7.01
N ILE A 11 -7.36 -13.38 -7.16
CA ILE A 11 -6.96 -12.84 -8.45
C ILE A 11 -6.26 -13.89 -9.30
N ASN A 12 -5.48 -14.76 -8.69
CA ASN A 12 -4.80 -15.82 -9.42
C ASN A 12 -4.72 -17.10 -8.57
N ARG A 13 -5.68 -18.00 -8.74
CA ARG A 13 -5.75 -19.27 -8.02
C ARG A 13 -4.58 -20.22 -8.30
N ASN A 14 -3.85 -20.00 -9.38
CA ASN A 14 -2.69 -20.81 -9.74
C ASN A 14 -1.38 -20.25 -9.22
N ASP A 15 -1.41 -19.09 -8.59
CA ASP A 15 -0.23 -18.47 -8.02
C ASP A 15 0.05 -19.10 -6.65
N LYS A 16 1.19 -19.77 -6.54
CA LYS A 16 1.61 -20.46 -5.30
C LYS A 16 1.89 -19.53 -4.12
N ARG A 17 1.91 -18.20 -4.37
CA ARG A 17 2.08 -17.21 -3.30
C ARG A 17 0.80 -17.02 -2.49
N PHE A 18 -0.34 -17.41 -3.04
CA PHE A 18 -1.62 -17.23 -2.37
C PHE A 18 -2.00 -18.51 -1.62
N ILE A 19 -2.33 -18.32 -0.35
CA ILE A 19 -2.87 -19.34 0.52
C ILE A 19 -4.34 -19.56 0.12
N GLU A 20 -4.84 -20.76 0.27
CA GLU A 20 -6.26 -21.05 0.04
C GLU A 20 -7.15 -20.16 0.93
N SER A 21 -8.30 -19.77 0.41
CA SER A 21 -9.23 -18.83 1.08
C SER A 21 -9.53 -19.19 2.54
N LYS A 22 -9.60 -20.47 2.85
CA LYS A 22 -9.86 -20.96 4.21
C LYS A 22 -8.69 -20.67 5.15
N GLU A 23 -7.47 -20.84 4.69
CA GLU A 23 -6.26 -20.58 5.48
C GLU A 23 -6.08 -19.09 5.69
N VAL A 24 -6.35 -18.28 4.67
CA VAL A 24 -6.30 -16.83 4.76
C VAL A 24 -7.31 -16.29 5.76
N ASN A 25 -8.54 -16.78 5.74
CA ASN A 25 -9.54 -16.38 6.71
C ASN A 25 -9.13 -16.71 8.14
N ASN A 26 -8.52 -17.86 8.36
CA ASN A 26 -7.99 -18.22 9.66
C ASN A 26 -6.85 -17.31 10.09
N ILE A 27 -5.91 -17.01 9.19
CA ILE A 27 -4.79 -16.11 9.45
C ILE A 27 -5.27 -14.70 9.81
N THR A 28 -6.23 -14.17 9.07
CA THR A 28 -6.75 -12.83 9.31
C THR A 28 -7.58 -12.74 10.57
N MET A 29 -8.30 -13.77 10.93
CA MET A 29 -9.04 -13.85 12.20
C MET A 29 -8.11 -13.97 13.40
N ASP A 30 -6.92 -14.55 13.23
CA ASP A 30 -5.92 -14.76 14.28
C ASP A 30 -4.90 -13.61 14.41
N GLY A 31 -5.11 -12.49 13.71
CA GLY A 31 -4.23 -11.34 13.80
C GLY A 31 -3.02 -11.43 12.88
N PHE A 32 -3.26 -11.61 11.59
CA PHE A 32 -2.22 -11.70 10.58
C PHE A 32 -1.30 -10.47 10.59
N ASN A 33 0.02 -10.73 10.61
CA ASN A 33 1.03 -9.68 10.64
C ASN A 33 1.48 -9.30 9.22
N LEU A 34 1.14 -8.10 8.78
CA LEU A 34 1.50 -7.60 7.45
C LEU A 34 3.00 -7.44 7.24
N ALA A 35 3.77 -7.24 8.32
CA ALA A 35 5.23 -7.10 8.23
C ALA A 35 5.93 -8.40 7.82
N THR A 36 5.27 -9.54 7.96
CA THR A 36 5.80 -10.86 7.55
C THR A 36 5.30 -11.29 6.17
N MET A 37 4.42 -10.53 5.56
CA MET A 37 3.92 -10.81 4.22
C MET A 37 5.05 -10.66 3.18
N PRO A 38 5.15 -11.54 2.17
CA PRO A 38 6.04 -11.29 1.04
C PRO A 38 5.77 -9.93 0.41
N TRP A 39 6.82 -9.26 -0.05
CA TRP A 39 6.68 -7.88 -0.55
C TRP A 39 5.74 -7.75 -1.76
N GLU A 40 5.72 -8.76 -2.64
CA GLU A 40 4.82 -8.78 -3.79
C GLU A 40 3.36 -8.89 -3.36
N ASP A 41 3.09 -9.71 -2.34
CA ASP A 41 1.74 -9.86 -1.79
C ASP A 41 1.30 -8.60 -1.05
N PHE A 42 2.22 -7.92 -0.38
CA PHE A 42 1.96 -6.64 0.24
C PHE A 42 1.59 -5.57 -0.80
N GLU A 43 2.30 -5.52 -1.92
CA GLU A 43 1.97 -4.60 -3.02
C GLU A 43 0.57 -4.88 -3.58
N TYR A 44 0.24 -6.14 -3.82
CA TYR A 44 -1.10 -6.53 -4.25
C TYR A 44 -2.18 -6.13 -3.25
N PHE A 45 -1.92 -6.36 -1.99
CA PHE A 45 -2.84 -6.03 -0.91
C PHE A 45 -3.12 -4.52 -0.85
N VAL A 46 -2.10 -3.70 -0.98
CA VAL A 46 -2.23 -2.24 -1.02
C VAL A 46 -3.01 -1.79 -2.26
N ARG A 47 -2.78 -2.39 -3.41
CA ARG A 47 -3.55 -2.10 -4.63
C ARG A 47 -5.03 -2.38 -4.44
N GLU A 48 -5.38 -3.52 -3.86
CA GLU A 48 -6.77 -3.88 -3.56
C GLU A 48 -7.42 -2.88 -2.60
N LEU A 49 -6.69 -2.46 -1.57
CA LEU A 49 -7.17 -1.44 -0.65
C LEU A 49 -7.49 -0.13 -1.38
N PHE A 50 -6.57 0.35 -2.20
CA PHE A 50 -6.76 1.60 -2.95
C PHE A 50 -7.82 1.48 -4.04
N ASP A 51 -7.92 0.33 -4.71
CA ASP A 51 -9.02 0.05 -5.63
C ASP A 51 -10.37 0.21 -4.93
N LYS A 52 -10.51 -0.36 -3.76
CA LYS A 52 -11.70 -0.24 -2.93
C LYS A 52 -12.01 1.21 -2.54
N MET A 53 -10.98 1.94 -2.13
CA MET A 53 -11.11 3.34 -1.72
C MET A 53 -11.54 4.24 -2.90
N PHE A 54 -10.88 4.12 -4.04
CA PHE A 54 -11.15 4.95 -5.21
C PHE A 54 -12.47 4.59 -5.89
N ASN A 55 -12.81 3.31 -5.98
CA ASN A 55 -14.07 2.86 -6.57
C ASN A 55 -15.28 3.24 -5.70
N ALA A 56 -15.14 3.26 -4.40
CA ALA A 56 -16.19 3.73 -3.49
C ALA A 56 -16.56 5.21 -3.73
N ASN A 57 -15.60 5.99 -4.23
CA ASN A 57 -15.77 7.43 -4.53
C ASN A 57 -15.96 7.72 -6.02
N GLY A 58 -16.20 6.70 -6.84
CA GLY A 58 -16.40 6.87 -8.29
C GLY A 58 -15.11 7.00 -9.11
N GLY A 59 -13.95 6.79 -8.49
CA GLY A 59 -12.66 6.81 -9.18
C GLY A 59 -12.33 5.50 -9.87
N GLU A 60 -11.21 5.47 -10.58
CA GLU A 60 -10.68 4.28 -11.24
C GLU A 60 -9.23 4.05 -10.81
N VAL A 61 -8.90 2.82 -10.45
CA VAL A 61 -7.52 2.41 -10.17
C VAL A 61 -7.02 1.51 -11.29
N LYS A 62 -5.93 1.90 -11.93
CA LYS A 62 -5.20 1.05 -12.87
C LYS A 62 -4.02 0.42 -12.16
N VAL A 63 -4.02 -0.91 -12.15
CA VAL A 63 -2.90 -1.67 -11.62
C VAL A 63 -1.80 -1.73 -12.67
N THR A 64 -0.63 -1.20 -12.33
CA THR A 64 0.56 -1.34 -13.17
C THR A 64 1.31 -2.61 -12.80
N ARG A 65 2.07 -3.16 -13.73
CA ARG A 65 2.97 -4.26 -13.42
C ARG A 65 4.06 -3.78 -12.47
N ALA A 66 4.35 -4.58 -11.45
CA ALA A 66 5.53 -4.36 -10.64
C ALA A 66 6.77 -4.38 -11.55
N SER A 67 7.50 -3.28 -11.61
CA SER A 67 8.80 -3.27 -12.24
C SER A 67 9.87 -3.31 -11.16
N HIS A 68 10.94 -4.05 -11.41
CA HIS A 68 12.05 -4.15 -10.47
C HIS A 68 12.86 -2.86 -10.36
N ASP A 69 12.59 -1.87 -11.20
CA ASP A 69 13.37 -0.64 -11.35
C ASP A 69 12.63 0.60 -10.81
N GLY A 70 12.06 0.50 -9.63
CA GLY A 70 11.35 1.63 -9.00
C GLY A 70 10.03 1.98 -9.68
N GLY A 71 9.37 0.97 -10.27
CA GLY A 71 8.12 1.13 -10.98
C GLY A 71 6.96 1.55 -10.10
N VAL A 72 5.94 2.06 -10.75
CA VAL A 72 4.69 2.45 -10.12
C VAL A 72 3.89 1.21 -9.76
N ASP A 73 3.52 1.04 -8.49
CA ASP A 73 2.71 -0.08 -8.05
C ASP A 73 1.25 0.07 -8.48
N ALA A 74 0.73 1.29 -8.45
CA ALA A 74 -0.60 1.59 -8.94
C ALA A 74 -0.70 3.04 -9.40
N ILE A 75 -1.57 3.28 -10.38
CA ILE A 75 -2.02 4.60 -10.76
C ILE A 75 -3.52 4.67 -10.50
N ALA A 76 -3.94 5.69 -9.77
CA ALA A 76 -5.33 5.95 -9.50
C ALA A 76 -5.78 7.25 -10.18
N PHE A 77 -7.02 7.28 -10.61
CA PHE A 77 -7.65 8.47 -11.17
C PHE A 77 -8.89 8.84 -10.37
N ASP A 78 -9.01 10.10 -10.04
CA ASP A 78 -10.22 10.67 -9.46
C ASP A 78 -10.77 11.71 -10.45
N ASP A 79 -12.01 11.53 -10.85
CA ASP A 79 -12.66 12.36 -11.87
C ASP A 79 -13.18 13.71 -11.33
N ASP A 80 -13.06 13.96 -10.02
CA ASP A 80 -13.47 15.22 -9.44
C ASP A 80 -12.67 16.37 -10.10
N PRO A 81 -13.33 17.36 -10.72
CA PRO A 81 -12.65 18.42 -11.47
C PRO A 81 -11.86 19.37 -10.57
N ILE A 82 -12.11 19.38 -9.27
CA ILE A 82 -11.46 20.28 -8.31
C ILE A 82 -10.43 19.53 -7.48
N ARG A 83 -10.80 18.38 -6.89
CA ARG A 83 -9.96 17.62 -5.95
C ARG A 83 -9.33 16.39 -6.55
N GLY A 84 -9.74 16.03 -7.75
CA GLY A 84 -9.27 14.85 -8.42
C GLY A 84 -7.91 15.00 -9.09
N GLY A 85 -7.61 14.09 -9.96
CA GLY A 85 -6.39 14.04 -10.75
C GLY A 85 -5.80 12.65 -10.83
N LYS A 86 -4.53 12.61 -11.19
CA LYS A 86 -3.75 11.37 -11.29
C LYS A 86 -2.90 11.19 -10.03
N PHE A 87 -2.99 10.03 -9.44
CA PHE A 87 -2.28 9.66 -8.21
C PHE A 87 -1.30 8.52 -8.50
N VAL A 88 -0.07 8.65 -8.05
CA VAL A 88 0.91 7.57 -8.05
C VAL A 88 0.95 6.97 -6.66
N ILE A 89 0.77 5.66 -6.55
CA ILE A 89 0.78 4.92 -5.30
C ILE A 89 1.92 3.91 -5.34
N GLN A 90 2.79 3.97 -4.35
CA GLN A 90 3.86 2.98 -4.17
C GLN A 90 3.74 2.35 -2.78
N ALA A 91 3.85 1.04 -2.73
CA ALA A 91 3.86 0.26 -1.50
C ALA A 91 5.26 -0.30 -1.26
N LYS A 92 5.77 -0.11 -0.06
CA LYS A 92 7.09 -0.59 0.31
C LYS A 92 7.05 -1.26 1.68
N ARG A 93 7.30 -2.56 1.71
CA ARG A 93 7.43 -3.30 2.95
C ARG A 93 8.86 -3.15 3.49
N TYR A 94 8.99 -2.42 4.58
CA TYR A 94 10.25 -2.24 5.30
C TYR A 94 10.12 -2.76 6.73
N ASN A 95 11.20 -3.28 7.29
CA ASN A 95 11.31 -3.63 8.70
C ASN A 95 12.00 -2.53 9.53
N ASN A 96 12.69 -1.63 8.86
CA ASN A 96 13.38 -0.48 9.46
C ASN A 96 12.75 0.83 8.96
N VAL A 97 13.24 1.96 9.45
CA VAL A 97 12.83 3.27 8.97
C VAL A 97 12.97 3.36 7.45
N VAL A 98 11.94 3.87 6.80
CA VAL A 98 11.96 4.08 5.35
C VAL A 98 12.97 5.20 5.02
N PRO A 99 13.96 4.95 4.17
CA PRO A 99 14.94 5.97 3.82
C PRO A 99 14.29 7.10 3.01
N VAL A 100 14.78 8.32 3.19
CA VAL A 100 14.30 9.49 2.45
C VAL A 100 14.43 9.33 0.94
N SER A 101 15.39 8.50 0.48
CA SER A 101 15.55 8.16 -0.94
C SER A 101 14.29 7.56 -1.54
N ALA A 102 13.53 6.76 -0.79
CA ALA A 102 12.27 6.19 -1.25
C ALA A 102 11.22 7.29 -1.51
N VAL A 103 11.18 8.32 -0.68
CA VAL A 103 10.28 9.47 -0.85
C VAL A 103 10.70 10.33 -2.05
N ARG A 104 12.00 10.53 -2.26
CA ARG A 104 12.54 11.22 -3.43
C ARG A 104 12.23 10.48 -4.72
N ASP A 105 12.36 9.16 -4.72
CA ASP A 105 12.05 8.31 -5.87
C ASP A 105 10.56 8.40 -6.23
N LEU A 106 9.68 8.38 -5.24
CA LEU A 106 8.26 8.62 -5.46
C LEU A 106 8.02 9.99 -6.13
N TYR A 107 8.66 11.03 -5.64
CA TYR A 107 8.51 12.37 -6.21
C TYR A 107 8.98 12.43 -7.67
N GLY A 108 10.10 11.80 -7.98
CA GLY A 108 10.59 11.68 -9.36
C GLY A 108 9.60 10.93 -10.26
N THR A 109 9.01 9.86 -9.77
CA THR A 109 7.98 9.11 -10.49
C THR A 109 6.72 9.94 -10.73
N MET A 110 6.29 10.73 -9.74
CA MET A 110 5.16 11.64 -9.89
C MET A 110 5.37 12.64 -11.02
N ILE A 111 6.56 13.23 -11.10
CA ILE A 111 6.91 14.19 -12.14
C ILE A 111 6.91 13.50 -13.51
N HIS A 112 7.52 12.33 -13.60
CA HIS A 112 7.57 11.55 -14.84
C HIS A 112 6.17 11.17 -15.34
N GLU A 113 5.28 10.79 -14.42
CA GLU A 113 3.91 10.37 -14.73
C GLU A 113 2.95 11.56 -14.91
N GLY A 114 3.38 12.78 -14.62
CA GLY A 114 2.50 13.94 -14.61
C GLY A 114 1.40 13.84 -13.54
N ALA A 115 1.71 13.21 -12.39
CA ALA A 115 0.75 13.00 -11.32
C ALA A 115 0.55 14.26 -10.48
N THR A 116 -0.68 14.45 -10.01
CA THR A 116 -1.03 15.54 -9.10
C THR A 116 -0.70 15.21 -7.64
N LYS A 117 -0.60 13.93 -7.30
CA LYS A 117 -0.31 13.47 -5.95
C LYS A 117 0.44 12.14 -5.96
N GLY A 118 1.31 11.97 -4.98
CA GLY A 118 1.98 10.71 -4.68
C GLY A 118 1.62 10.20 -3.30
N ILE A 119 1.49 8.90 -3.17
CA ILE A 119 1.20 8.22 -1.92
C ILE A 119 2.22 7.11 -1.74
N LEU A 120 2.97 7.17 -0.65
CA LEU A 120 3.88 6.11 -0.25
C LEU A 120 3.32 5.39 0.97
N VAL A 121 3.17 4.08 0.85
CA VAL A 121 2.60 3.22 1.89
C VAL A 121 3.67 2.25 2.37
N THR A 122 3.84 2.13 3.66
CA THR A 122 4.78 1.18 4.25
C THR A 122 4.19 0.45 5.45
N THR A 123 4.75 -0.70 5.78
CA THR A 123 4.51 -1.39 7.05
C THR A 123 5.33 -0.78 8.19
N SER A 124 6.36 -0.01 7.89
CA SER A 124 7.28 0.59 8.85
C SER A 124 6.90 2.02 9.21
N PHE A 125 7.86 2.88 9.36
CA PHE A 125 7.68 4.28 9.73
C PHE A 125 8.67 5.16 8.97
N TYR A 126 8.38 6.46 8.94
CA TYR A 126 9.22 7.47 8.29
C TYR A 126 9.98 8.28 9.35
N GLY A 127 11.20 8.64 9.03
CA GLY A 127 11.99 9.55 9.84
C GLY A 127 11.68 11.02 9.53
N LYS A 128 12.29 11.91 10.32
CA LYS A 128 12.12 13.36 10.16
C LYS A 128 12.47 13.86 8.77
N GLU A 129 13.55 13.34 8.17
CA GLU A 129 13.98 13.74 6.82
C GLU A 129 12.91 13.49 5.76
N SER A 130 12.21 12.36 5.86
CA SER A 130 11.12 12.02 4.94
C SER A 130 9.94 12.99 5.08
N TYR A 131 9.54 13.32 6.29
CA TYR A 131 8.48 14.28 6.54
C TYR A 131 8.89 15.70 6.11
N ASP A 132 10.11 16.11 6.38
CA ASP A 132 10.64 17.41 5.96
C ASP A 132 10.68 17.52 4.43
N PHE A 133 11.06 16.47 3.74
CA PHE A 133 11.05 16.45 2.28
C PHE A 133 9.62 16.51 1.71
N ALA A 134 8.69 15.81 2.32
CA ALA A 134 7.32 15.67 1.80
C ALA A 134 6.42 16.87 2.10
N LYS A 135 6.70 17.63 3.15
CA LYS A 135 5.77 18.63 3.70
C LYS A 135 5.37 19.76 2.74
N ASP A 136 6.23 20.10 1.78
CA ASP A 136 6.00 21.17 0.79
C ASP A 136 5.66 20.61 -0.61
N LYS A 137 5.37 19.31 -0.68
CA LYS A 137 5.07 18.58 -1.91
C LYS A 137 3.73 17.85 -1.80
N PRO A 138 3.06 17.58 -2.93
CA PRO A 138 1.81 16.83 -2.91
C PRO A 138 2.07 15.32 -2.67
N ILE A 139 2.67 15.00 -1.55
CA ILE A 139 3.02 13.65 -1.13
C ILE A 139 2.32 13.33 0.19
N THR A 140 1.67 12.18 0.25
CA THR A 140 1.13 11.60 1.47
C THR A 140 1.97 10.41 1.88
N LEU A 141 2.47 10.42 3.11
CA LEU A 141 3.19 9.31 3.70
C LEU A 141 2.26 8.55 4.64
N ILE A 142 2.04 7.28 4.33
CA ILE A 142 1.20 6.38 5.14
C ILE A 142 2.13 5.35 5.78
N ASP A 143 2.33 5.49 7.08
CA ASP A 143 3.11 4.52 7.87
C ASP A 143 2.25 3.31 8.27
N GLY A 144 2.87 2.37 8.98
CA GLY A 144 2.19 1.14 9.39
C GLY A 144 0.94 1.39 10.24
N GLN A 145 0.98 2.35 11.14
CA GLN A 145 -0.18 2.68 11.99
C GLN A 145 -1.31 3.32 11.19
N ALA A 146 -0.98 4.27 10.32
CA ALA A 146 -1.96 4.89 9.44
C ALA A 146 -2.57 3.86 8.48
N LEU A 147 -1.76 2.93 7.98
CA LEU A 147 -2.24 1.82 7.14
C LEU A 147 -3.25 0.95 7.89
N LEU A 148 -2.96 0.56 9.12
CA LEU A 148 -3.90 -0.21 9.95
C LEU A 148 -5.21 0.53 10.18
N GLY A 149 -5.15 1.84 10.41
CA GLY A 149 -6.33 2.68 10.54
C GLY A 149 -7.18 2.70 9.27
N LEU A 150 -6.57 2.82 8.10
CA LEU A 150 -7.26 2.76 6.81
C LEU A 150 -7.86 1.39 6.57
N LEU A 151 -7.14 0.33 6.85
CA LEU A 151 -7.63 -1.04 6.70
C LEU A 151 -8.85 -1.28 7.57
N ASN A 152 -8.81 -0.86 8.81
CA ASN A 152 -9.95 -0.98 9.72
C ASN A 152 -11.17 -0.19 9.20
N LYS A 153 -10.95 1.03 8.68
CA LYS A 153 -12.01 1.86 8.09
C LYS A 153 -12.69 1.18 6.89
N TYR A 154 -11.94 0.43 6.10
CA TYR A 154 -12.46 -0.26 4.91
C TYR A 154 -12.84 -1.72 5.15
N GLY A 155 -13.01 -2.12 6.41
CA GLY A 155 -13.57 -3.42 6.79
C GLY A 155 -12.56 -4.54 6.97
N TYR A 156 -11.28 -4.26 6.92
CA TYR A 156 -10.23 -5.22 7.24
C TYR A 156 -9.94 -5.19 8.74
N SER A 157 -10.31 -6.24 9.43
CA SER A 157 -10.10 -6.37 10.87
C SER A 157 -9.09 -7.48 11.18
N ASN A 158 -8.59 -7.51 12.42
CA ASN A 158 -7.66 -8.53 12.91
C ASN A 158 -6.30 -8.56 12.18
N LEU A 159 -5.89 -7.44 11.61
CA LEU A 159 -4.56 -7.28 11.03
C LEU A 159 -3.64 -6.56 12.01
N THR A 160 -2.40 -6.96 12.04
CA THR A 160 -1.36 -6.33 12.85
C THR A 160 -0.13 -6.02 12.02
N ILE A 161 0.70 -5.12 12.52
CA ILE A 161 2.05 -4.89 12.02
C ILE A 161 2.99 -4.96 13.20
N LYS A 162 3.75 -6.04 13.27
CA LYS A 162 4.78 -6.24 14.30
C LYS A 162 6.11 -6.46 13.60
N ILE A 163 7.02 -5.54 13.81
CA ILE A 163 8.37 -5.61 13.26
C ILE A 163 9.29 -6.18 14.34
N ASP A 164 9.96 -7.26 14.01
CA ASP A 164 10.92 -7.89 14.91
C ASP A 164 12.21 -7.07 14.93
N LYS A 165 12.50 -6.44 16.08
CA LYS A 165 13.71 -5.62 16.24
C LYS A 165 15.00 -6.44 16.40
N HIS A 166 14.90 -7.77 16.38
CA HIS A 166 16.02 -8.66 16.64
C HIS A 166 16.77 -9.13 15.39
N GLN A 167 16.47 -8.59 14.21
CA GLN A 167 17.21 -8.90 12.98
C GLN A 167 18.23 -7.82 12.60
N GLU A 168 18.68 -7.02 13.56
CA GLU A 168 19.87 -6.19 13.39
C GLU A 168 21.11 -7.00 13.82
N ASN A 169 21.57 -7.86 12.95
CA ASN A 169 22.94 -8.39 12.99
C ASN A 169 23.47 -8.50 11.58
#